data_38541a5ac37a1e9042efc61477b69ab0
#
_entry.id   38541a5ac37a1e9042efc61477b69ab0
#
_cell.length_a   1.000
_cell.length_b   1.000
_cell.length_c   1.000
_cell.angle_alpha   90.00
_cell.angle_beta   90.00
_cell.angle_gamma   90.00
#
_symmetry.space_group_name_H-M   'P 1'
#
loop_
_entity.id
_entity.type
_entity.pdbx_description
1 polymer ?
#
loop_
_entity_poly.entity_id
_entity_poly.type
_entity_poly.pdbx_seq_one_letter_code
_entity_poly.pdbx_strand_id
1 'polypeptide(L)'
;MSVVSMKKLLEHGTHYGHQTKKWNPKMKPYIYTARNKVYIINLEKTLEKLDDAYAAMRAIAEKNGKVLFVGTKKQAQQIVLDEALRSGAFYINQRWLGGTLTNFRTIQKRIKRLLDIQEMEAAGTLAVYPKKEIAQIKKEEARLENFLGGIKDMKKVPDAVFVVDPTEDYNAVLEAKKLGIPVFAITDTNADPDMIDYGIPANDDAIRSIKIMVSLMADAIVEAKGGILTYAHQEQDLEKDITMSDVIINVNQQNEENERRRRQRMEERRQRDERSGRRPYDRNRDNSDRPKRDFKQYTPRPTEKTEATAAPAEVKVETKEVSE
;
A
#
# COMPACT_ATOMS: atom_id res chain seq x y z
N MET A 1 -26.94 -14.56 -0.99
CA MET A 1 -26.57 -14.28 0.43
C MET A 1 -25.27 -13.52 0.38
N SER A 2 -25.16 -12.41 1.10
CA SER A 2 -23.90 -11.65 1.12
C SER A 2 -22.81 -12.43 1.86
N VAL A 3 -21.58 -12.24 1.42
CA VAL A 3 -20.39 -12.95 1.95
C VAL A 3 -20.10 -12.57 3.40
N VAL A 4 -20.51 -11.35 3.81
CA VAL A 4 -20.28 -10.80 5.15
C VAL A 4 -21.46 -9.92 5.57
N SER A 5 -21.72 -9.79 6.89
CA SER A 5 -22.77 -8.91 7.40
C SER A 5 -22.33 -7.44 7.44
N MET A 6 -23.28 -6.51 7.24
CA MET A 6 -23.04 -5.07 7.35
C MET A 6 -22.54 -4.67 8.74
N LYS A 7 -23.02 -5.33 9.81
CA LYS A 7 -22.57 -5.13 11.19
C LYS A 7 -21.06 -5.35 11.32
N LYS A 8 -20.57 -6.45 10.75
CA LYS A 8 -19.14 -6.80 10.80
C LYS A 8 -18.28 -5.76 10.06
N LEU A 9 -18.74 -5.26 8.92
CA LEU A 9 -18.07 -4.16 8.21
C LEU A 9 -18.03 -2.88 9.05
N LEU A 10 -19.14 -2.54 9.69
CA LEU A 10 -19.24 -1.38 10.58
C LEU A 10 -18.26 -1.47 11.74
N GLU A 11 -18.19 -2.61 12.44
CA GLU A 11 -17.28 -2.85 13.57
C GLU A 11 -15.79 -2.73 13.17
N HIS A 12 -15.46 -3.10 11.94
CA HIS A 12 -14.11 -2.96 11.41
C HIS A 12 -13.80 -1.56 10.88
N GLY A 13 -14.79 -0.65 10.86
CA GLY A 13 -14.60 0.74 10.47
C GLY A 13 -14.39 0.95 8.96
N THR A 14 -14.94 0.06 8.13
CA THR A 14 -14.83 0.12 6.66
C THR A 14 -15.56 1.30 6.04
N HIS A 15 -16.52 1.88 6.77
CA HIS A 15 -17.34 3.01 6.34
C HIS A 15 -16.63 4.37 6.38
N TYR A 16 -15.50 4.48 7.06
CA TYR A 16 -14.73 5.72 7.07
C TYR A 16 -13.94 5.90 5.78
N GLY A 17 -14.11 7.04 5.13
CA GLY A 17 -13.29 7.44 3.99
C GLY A 17 -12.30 8.54 4.35
N HIS A 18 -11.72 9.16 3.35
CA HIS A 18 -10.75 10.24 3.49
C HIS A 18 -11.43 11.59 3.79
N GLN A 19 -10.59 12.58 4.11
CA GLN A 19 -11.04 13.96 4.31
C GLN A 19 -11.66 14.54 3.03
N THR A 20 -12.70 15.37 3.20
CA THR A 20 -13.44 16.00 2.09
C THR A 20 -12.56 16.80 1.11
N LYS A 21 -11.36 17.20 1.51
CA LYS A 21 -10.41 17.91 0.64
C LYS A 21 -9.68 17.01 -0.36
N LYS A 22 -9.62 15.69 -0.09
CA LYS A 22 -8.82 14.73 -0.86
C LYS A 22 -9.65 13.78 -1.71
N TRP A 23 -10.94 14.00 -1.82
CA TRP A 23 -11.83 13.07 -2.51
C TRP A 23 -11.73 13.15 -4.04
N ASN A 24 -12.08 12.05 -4.69
CA ASN A 24 -12.26 11.99 -6.13
C ASN A 24 -13.76 12.16 -6.47
N PRO A 25 -14.15 13.09 -7.34
CA PRO A 25 -15.55 13.29 -7.74
C PRO A 25 -16.22 12.03 -8.31
N LYS A 26 -15.47 11.15 -8.96
CA LYS A 26 -15.97 9.88 -9.50
C LYS A 26 -16.47 8.90 -8.41
N MET A 27 -15.98 9.07 -7.18
CA MET A 27 -16.43 8.27 -6.03
C MET A 27 -17.77 8.73 -5.44
N LYS A 28 -18.36 9.83 -5.95
CA LYS A 28 -19.65 10.33 -5.49
C LYS A 28 -20.77 9.27 -5.36
N PRO A 29 -20.92 8.32 -6.30
CA PRO A 29 -21.96 7.28 -6.18
C PRO A 29 -21.81 6.36 -4.94
N TYR A 30 -20.59 6.22 -4.40
CA TYR A 30 -20.26 5.33 -3.29
C TYR A 30 -20.23 6.05 -1.94
N ILE A 31 -20.37 7.37 -1.94
CA ILE A 31 -20.38 8.19 -0.72
C ILE A 31 -21.81 8.36 -0.24
N TYR A 32 -22.06 8.04 1.03
CA TYR A 32 -23.37 8.24 1.67
C TYR A 32 -23.54 9.68 2.18
N THR A 33 -22.60 10.18 2.98
CA THR A 33 -22.63 11.52 3.57
C THR A 33 -21.22 11.99 3.95
N ALA A 34 -21.12 13.25 4.43
CA ALA A 34 -19.90 13.78 5.02
C ALA A 34 -20.15 14.18 6.48
N ARG A 35 -19.27 13.78 7.41
CA ARG A 35 -19.31 14.14 8.82
C ARG A 35 -17.93 14.56 9.31
N ASN A 36 -17.86 15.63 10.06
CA ASN A 36 -16.59 16.14 10.63
C ASN A 36 -15.46 16.28 9.59
N LYS A 37 -15.78 16.69 8.37
CA LYS A 37 -14.85 16.82 7.22
C LYS A 37 -14.26 15.49 6.75
N VAL A 38 -14.90 14.36 7.05
CA VAL A 38 -14.58 13.03 6.56
C VAL A 38 -15.81 12.48 5.83
N TYR A 39 -15.59 11.82 4.71
CA TYR A 39 -16.67 11.13 4.00
C TYR A 39 -17.00 9.80 4.65
N ILE A 40 -18.27 9.41 4.56
CA ILE A 40 -18.78 8.11 5.00
C ILE A 40 -19.19 7.33 3.75
N ILE A 41 -18.60 6.17 3.58
CA ILE A 41 -18.86 5.25 2.46
C ILE A 41 -20.18 4.53 2.70
N ASN A 42 -20.94 4.30 1.63
CA ASN A 42 -22.19 3.53 1.69
C ASN A 42 -21.88 2.04 1.77
N LEU A 43 -22.15 1.42 2.93
CA LEU A 43 -21.87 0.01 3.17
C LEU A 43 -22.77 -0.94 2.37
N GLU A 44 -23.99 -0.52 1.97
CA GLU A 44 -24.85 -1.32 1.10
C GLU A 44 -24.17 -1.55 -0.25
N LYS A 45 -23.61 -0.48 -0.85
CA LYS A 45 -22.84 -0.57 -2.09
C LYS A 45 -21.51 -1.31 -1.90
N THR A 46 -20.92 -1.22 -0.71
CA THR A 46 -19.73 -2.02 -0.37
C THR A 46 -20.05 -3.49 -0.42
N LEU A 47 -21.17 -3.92 0.17
CA LEU A 47 -21.60 -5.33 0.15
C LEU A 47 -21.86 -5.83 -1.27
N GLU A 48 -22.61 -5.07 -2.06
CA GLU A 48 -22.88 -5.40 -3.47
C GLU A 48 -21.58 -5.61 -4.26
N LYS A 49 -20.68 -4.64 -4.19
CA LYS A 49 -19.39 -4.71 -4.91
C LYS A 49 -18.43 -5.76 -4.36
N LEU A 50 -18.50 -6.04 -3.07
CA LEU A 50 -17.74 -7.10 -2.43
C LEU A 50 -18.20 -8.48 -2.90
N ASP A 51 -19.53 -8.72 -2.96
CA ASP A 51 -20.08 -9.97 -3.44
C ASP A 51 -19.70 -10.22 -4.91
N ASP A 52 -19.76 -9.18 -5.76
CA ASP A 52 -19.30 -9.23 -7.16
C ASP A 52 -17.80 -9.60 -7.24
N ALA A 53 -16.96 -8.92 -6.46
CA ALA A 53 -15.51 -9.13 -6.45
C ALA A 53 -15.15 -10.52 -5.90
N TYR A 54 -15.84 -10.97 -4.85
CA TYR A 54 -15.65 -12.30 -4.26
C TYR A 54 -15.96 -13.41 -5.27
N ALA A 55 -17.12 -13.33 -5.94
CA ALA A 55 -17.51 -14.29 -6.95
C ALA A 55 -16.52 -14.35 -8.13
N ALA A 56 -16.05 -13.20 -8.60
CA ALA A 56 -15.05 -13.10 -9.67
C ALA A 56 -13.69 -13.68 -9.24
N MET A 57 -13.22 -13.37 -8.02
CA MET A 57 -11.97 -13.89 -7.48
C MET A 57 -12.02 -15.40 -7.32
N ARG A 58 -13.14 -15.94 -6.79
CA ARG A 58 -13.37 -17.37 -6.67
C ARG A 58 -13.34 -18.07 -8.03
N ALA A 59 -14.03 -17.50 -9.05
CA ALA A 59 -14.04 -18.07 -10.40
C ALA A 59 -12.64 -18.14 -11.04
N ILE A 60 -11.74 -17.17 -10.73
CA ILE A 60 -10.35 -17.20 -11.17
C ILE A 60 -9.59 -18.32 -10.43
N ALA A 61 -9.79 -18.44 -9.12
CA ALA A 61 -9.13 -19.45 -8.30
C ALA A 61 -9.58 -20.90 -8.66
N GLU A 62 -10.84 -21.13 -9.00
CA GLU A 62 -11.38 -22.41 -9.47
C GLU A 62 -10.66 -22.88 -10.76
N LYS A 63 -10.23 -21.95 -11.61
CA LYS A 63 -9.42 -22.24 -12.79
C LYS A 63 -7.91 -22.42 -12.48
N ASN A 64 -7.55 -22.55 -11.21
CA ASN A 64 -6.15 -22.55 -10.73
C ASN A 64 -5.37 -21.27 -11.12
N GLY A 65 -6.06 -20.16 -11.32
CA GLY A 65 -5.46 -18.87 -11.58
C GLY A 65 -4.59 -18.41 -10.42
N LYS A 66 -3.49 -17.74 -10.73
CA LYS A 66 -2.56 -17.20 -9.74
C LYS A 66 -2.89 -15.76 -9.45
N VAL A 67 -3.02 -15.44 -8.16
CA VAL A 67 -3.36 -14.11 -7.68
C VAL A 67 -2.13 -13.44 -7.04
N LEU A 68 -1.97 -12.15 -7.29
CA LEU A 68 -0.93 -11.32 -6.70
C LEU A 68 -1.59 -10.26 -5.79
N PHE A 69 -1.29 -10.31 -4.49
CA PHE A 69 -1.68 -9.27 -3.54
C PHE A 69 -0.62 -8.17 -3.49
N VAL A 70 -1.06 -6.92 -3.59
CA VAL A 70 -0.19 -5.72 -3.56
C VAL A 70 -0.67 -4.80 -2.44
N GLY A 71 0.22 -4.46 -1.53
CA GLY A 71 -0.08 -3.56 -0.43
C GLY A 71 1.19 -3.00 0.19
N THR A 72 1.62 -1.84 -0.31
CA THR A 72 2.86 -1.19 0.13
C THR A 72 2.66 -0.27 1.34
N LYS A 73 1.41 0.10 1.64
CA LYS A 73 1.06 0.85 2.86
C LYS A 73 1.55 0.10 4.12
N LYS A 74 2.16 0.82 5.06
CA LYS A 74 2.65 0.25 6.33
C LYS A 74 1.59 -0.55 7.10
N GLN A 75 0.33 -0.11 7.03
CA GLN A 75 -0.81 -0.77 7.67
C GLN A 75 -1.17 -2.10 7.00
N ALA A 76 -0.88 -2.23 5.69
CA ALA A 76 -1.23 -3.39 4.88
C ALA A 76 -0.12 -4.45 4.80
N GLN A 77 1.14 -4.08 4.96
CA GLN A 77 2.31 -4.93 4.69
C GLN A 77 2.23 -6.31 5.35
N GLN A 78 1.94 -6.34 6.65
CA GLN A 78 1.89 -7.59 7.40
C GLN A 78 0.63 -8.40 7.06
N ILE A 79 -0.51 -7.72 6.89
CA ILE A 79 -1.78 -8.36 6.56
C ILE A 79 -1.70 -9.06 5.20
N VAL A 80 -1.15 -8.37 4.22
CA VAL A 80 -0.96 -8.90 2.86
C VAL A 80 -0.03 -10.11 2.87
N LEU A 81 1.04 -10.08 3.66
CA LEU A 81 1.94 -11.22 3.85
C LEU A 81 1.20 -12.44 4.42
N ASP A 82 0.52 -12.24 5.56
CA ASP A 82 -0.14 -13.33 6.29
C ASP A 82 -1.24 -14.00 5.43
N GLU A 83 -2.08 -13.17 4.78
CA GLU A 83 -3.20 -13.67 3.98
C GLU A 83 -2.77 -14.26 2.63
N ALA A 84 -1.72 -13.74 2.02
CA ALA A 84 -1.15 -14.33 0.81
C ALA A 84 -0.54 -15.70 1.10
N LEU A 85 0.19 -15.86 2.21
CA LEU A 85 0.72 -17.16 2.63
C LEU A 85 -0.41 -18.16 2.95
N ARG A 86 -1.48 -17.71 3.63
CA ARG A 86 -2.65 -18.54 3.94
C ARG A 86 -3.36 -19.06 2.69
N SER A 87 -3.54 -18.20 1.69
CA SER A 87 -4.25 -18.54 0.45
C SER A 87 -3.36 -19.22 -0.61
N GLY A 88 -2.02 -19.21 -0.40
CA GLY A 88 -1.04 -19.67 -1.38
C GLY A 88 -1.01 -18.79 -2.63
N ALA A 89 -1.20 -17.49 -2.43
CA ALA A 89 -1.08 -16.45 -3.44
C ALA A 89 0.29 -15.77 -3.36
N PHE A 90 0.64 -15.00 -4.38
CA PHE A 90 1.84 -14.17 -4.39
C PHE A 90 1.59 -12.82 -3.71
N TYR A 91 2.64 -12.15 -3.27
CA TYR A 91 2.50 -10.84 -2.64
C TYR A 91 3.65 -9.89 -2.93
N ILE A 92 3.35 -8.59 -2.89
CA ILE A 92 4.32 -7.49 -2.86
C ILE A 92 3.86 -6.54 -1.76
N ASN A 93 4.64 -6.49 -0.67
CA ASN A 93 4.28 -5.74 0.54
C ASN A 93 5.23 -4.59 0.89
N GLN A 94 6.33 -4.38 0.14
CA GLN A 94 7.27 -3.30 0.44
C GLN A 94 7.16 -2.15 -0.56
N ARG A 95 7.55 -2.40 -1.79
CA ARG A 95 7.53 -1.40 -2.85
C ARG A 95 7.30 -2.05 -4.19
N TRP A 96 6.36 -1.52 -4.96
CA TRP A 96 6.22 -1.90 -6.35
C TRP A 96 7.41 -1.44 -7.18
N LEU A 97 8.06 -2.35 -7.86
CA LEU A 97 9.12 -2.03 -8.80
C LEU A 97 8.51 -1.81 -10.17
N GLY A 98 8.77 -0.64 -10.78
CA GLY A 98 8.28 -0.38 -12.14
C GLY A 98 8.74 -1.45 -13.11
N GLY A 99 7.81 -1.98 -13.91
CA GLY A 99 8.07 -3.09 -14.83
C GLY A 99 7.90 -4.47 -14.22
N THR A 100 7.36 -4.59 -13.00
CA THR A 100 7.16 -5.91 -12.34
C THR A 100 6.31 -6.86 -13.19
N LEU A 101 5.28 -6.36 -13.85
CA LEU A 101 4.45 -7.15 -14.76
C LEU A 101 4.85 -6.94 -16.22
N THR A 102 5.02 -5.70 -16.66
CA THR A 102 5.29 -5.36 -18.06
C THR A 102 6.70 -5.75 -18.53
N ASN A 103 7.67 -5.83 -17.62
CA ASN A 103 9.04 -6.29 -17.89
C ASN A 103 9.40 -7.50 -17.02
N PHE A 104 8.46 -8.43 -16.91
CA PHE A 104 8.56 -9.61 -16.06
C PHE A 104 9.82 -10.44 -16.31
N ARG A 105 10.28 -10.53 -17.57
CA ARG A 105 11.53 -11.25 -17.94
C ARG A 105 12.76 -10.68 -17.19
N THR A 106 12.82 -9.37 -17.00
CA THR A 106 13.92 -8.75 -16.25
C THR A 106 13.78 -9.01 -14.75
N ILE A 107 12.57 -9.00 -14.23
CA ILE A 107 12.29 -9.35 -12.82
C ILE A 107 12.67 -10.82 -12.56
N GLN A 108 12.34 -11.74 -13.46
CA GLN A 108 12.76 -13.15 -13.36
C GLN A 108 14.28 -13.31 -13.28
N LYS A 109 15.05 -12.52 -14.03
CA LYS A 109 16.53 -12.54 -13.91
C LYS A 109 16.99 -12.10 -12.52
N ARG A 110 16.32 -11.15 -11.91
CA ARG A 110 16.63 -10.71 -10.53
C ARG A 110 16.22 -11.76 -9.49
N ILE A 111 15.07 -12.41 -9.69
CA ILE A 111 14.65 -13.54 -8.86
C ILE A 111 15.66 -14.69 -8.97
N LYS A 112 16.08 -15.02 -10.19
CA LYS A 112 17.12 -16.05 -10.39
C LYS A 112 18.41 -15.68 -9.62
N ARG A 113 18.84 -14.44 -9.71
CA ARG A 113 20.01 -13.95 -8.95
C ARG A 113 19.85 -14.14 -7.43
N LEU A 114 18.65 -13.90 -6.90
CA LEU A 114 18.34 -14.15 -5.48
C LEU A 114 18.49 -15.63 -5.14
N LEU A 115 17.90 -16.51 -5.95
CA LEU A 115 17.99 -17.97 -5.75
C LEU A 115 19.45 -18.47 -5.87
N ASP A 116 20.22 -17.97 -6.86
CA ASP A 116 21.63 -18.29 -7.02
C ASP A 116 22.45 -17.89 -5.78
N ILE A 117 22.16 -16.75 -5.14
CA ILE A 117 22.84 -16.33 -3.91
C ILE A 117 22.45 -17.25 -2.73
N GLN A 118 21.18 -17.59 -2.58
CA GLN A 118 20.71 -18.51 -1.54
C GLN A 118 21.32 -19.92 -1.72
N GLU A 119 21.43 -20.38 -2.95
CA GLU A 119 22.10 -21.65 -3.26
C GLU A 119 23.60 -21.62 -2.94
N MET A 120 24.30 -20.51 -3.27
CA MET A 120 25.70 -20.31 -2.91
C MET A 120 25.91 -20.29 -1.39
N GLU A 121 24.98 -19.72 -0.62
CA GLU A 121 25.03 -19.73 0.85
C GLU A 121 24.82 -21.13 1.39
N ALA A 122 23.81 -21.85 0.91
CA ALA A 122 23.53 -23.23 1.31
C ALA A 122 24.68 -24.21 0.98
N ALA A 123 25.32 -24.02 -0.16
CA ALA A 123 26.47 -24.83 -0.59
C ALA A 123 27.81 -24.44 0.10
N GLY A 124 27.81 -23.35 0.91
CA GLY A 124 29.01 -22.86 1.58
C GLY A 124 30.06 -22.22 0.67
N THR A 125 29.76 -22.06 -0.63
CA THR A 125 30.68 -21.48 -1.61
C THR A 125 30.99 -20.01 -1.38
N LEU A 126 30.15 -19.30 -0.59
CA LEU A 126 30.43 -17.91 -0.19
C LEU A 126 31.70 -17.76 0.64
N ALA A 127 32.16 -18.83 1.32
CA ALA A 127 33.38 -18.78 2.14
C ALA A 127 34.67 -18.56 1.33
N VAL A 128 34.64 -18.80 0.01
CA VAL A 128 35.79 -18.58 -0.89
C VAL A 128 36.01 -17.09 -1.20
N TYR A 129 34.97 -16.27 -1.04
CA TYR A 129 35.04 -14.83 -1.36
C TYR A 129 35.66 -14.01 -0.22
N PRO A 130 36.33 -12.88 -0.53
CA PRO A 130 36.79 -11.93 0.47
C PRO A 130 35.64 -11.42 1.35
N LYS A 131 35.89 -11.16 2.66
CA LYS A 131 34.89 -10.69 3.62
C LYS A 131 34.09 -9.47 3.14
N LYS A 132 34.72 -8.55 2.39
CA LYS A 132 34.09 -7.34 1.84
C LYS A 132 33.05 -7.70 0.78
N GLU A 133 33.33 -8.67 -0.08
CA GLU A 133 32.42 -9.13 -1.13
C GLU A 133 31.26 -9.92 -0.53
N ILE A 134 31.51 -10.77 0.44
CA ILE A 134 30.45 -11.47 1.19
C ILE A 134 29.45 -10.48 1.77
N ALA A 135 29.94 -9.41 2.39
CA ALA A 135 29.06 -8.37 2.95
C ALA A 135 28.23 -7.64 1.88
N GLN A 136 28.78 -7.45 0.68
CA GLN A 136 28.02 -6.85 -0.44
C GLN A 136 26.97 -7.80 -0.99
N ILE A 137 27.31 -9.09 -1.17
CA ILE A 137 26.37 -10.13 -1.63
C ILE A 137 25.22 -10.29 -0.63
N LYS A 138 25.49 -10.35 0.68
CA LYS A 138 24.44 -10.43 1.71
C LYS A 138 23.53 -9.18 1.74
N LYS A 139 24.10 -8.01 1.50
CA LYS A 139 23.30 -6.79 1.37
C LYS A 139 22.42 -6.80 0.11
N GLU A 140 22.93 -7.33 -1.00
CA GLU A 140 22.17 -7.53 -2.24
C GLU A 140 21.03 -8.53 -1.99
N GLU A 141 21.31 -9.67 -1.37
CA GLU A 141 20.34 -10.70 -1.01
C GLU A 141 19.19 -10.13 -0.17
N ALA A 142 19.51 -9.50 0.96
CA ALA A 142 18.51 -8.89 1.84
C ALA A 142 17.63 -7.87 1.10
N ARG A 143 18.21 -7.11 0.18
CA ARG A 143 17.45 -6.18 -0.64
C ARG A 143 16.52 -6.88 -1.64
N LEU A 144 17.01 -7.93 -2.30
CA LEU A 144 16.21 -8.69 -3.27
C LEU A 144 15.09 -9.46 -2.57
N GLU A 145 15.36 -10.08 -1.43
CA GLU A 145 14.36 -10.79 -0.62
C GLU A 145 13.25 -9.85 -0.15
N ASN A 146 13.59 -8.64 0.32
CA ASN A 146 12.59 -7.65 0.73
C ASN A 146 11.64 -7.23 -0.40
N PHE A 147 12.12 -7.14 -1.65
CA PHE A 147 11.29 -6.65 -2.75
C PHE A 147 10.67 -7.77 -3.59
N LEU A 148 11.33 -8.92 -3.69
CA LEU A 148 10.94 -9.99 -4.62
C LEU A 148 10.61 -11.31 -3.91
N GLY A 149 10.81 -11.40 -2.60
CA GLY A 149 10.59 -12.63 -1.82
C GLY A 149 9.18 -13.20 -2.01
N GLY A 150 8.16 -12.34 -2.05
CA GLY A 150 6.77 -12.79 -2.22
C GLY A 150 6.40 -13.26 -3.64
N ILE A 151 7.27 -13.03 -4.63
CA ILE A 151 7.06 -13.44 -6.02
C ILE A 151 8.15 -14.38 -6.55
N LYS A 152 9.00 -14.93 -5.67
CA LYS A 152 10.12 -15.79 -6.08
C LYS A 152 9.68 -17.05 -6.81
N ASP A 153 8.54 -17.62 -6.45
CA ASP A 153 7.98 -18.83 -7.05
C ASP A 153 7.06 -18.53 -8.26
N MET A 154 6.90 -17.27 -8.63
CA MET A 154 6.04 -16.83 -9.73
C MET A 154 6.73 -17.07 -11.08
N LYS A 155 6.32 -18.13 -11.81
CA LYS A 155 6.86 -18.49 -13.11
C LYS A 155 6.23 -17.75 -14.29
N LYS A 156 5.00 -17.28 -14.13
CA LYS A 156 4.20 -16.56 -15.12
C LYS A 156 3.60 -15.32 -14.49
N VAL A 157 3.20 -14.38 -15.32
CA VAL A 157 2.40 -13.20 -14.90
C VAL A 157 1.11 -13.70 -14.23
N PRO A 158 0.63 -13.07 -13.16
CA PRO A 158 -0.56 -13.49 -12.44
C PRO A 158 -1.82 -13.31 -13.28
N ASP A 159 -2.85 -14.11 -12.98
CA ASP A 159 -4.15 -14.06 -13.65
C ASP A 159 -5.08 -13.00 -13.03
N ALA A 160 -4.77 -12.51 -11.83
CA ALA A 160 -5.46 -11.40 -11.17
C ALA A 160 -4.51 -10.66 -10.23
N VAL A 161 -4.78 -9.36 -10.03
CA VAL A 161 -4.05 -8.52 -9.08
C VAL A 161 -5.04 -7.91 -8.10
N PHE A 162 -4.77 -8.04 -6.80
CA PHE A 162 -5.51 -7.34 -5.75
C PHE A 162 -4.64 -6.24 -5.14
N VAL A 163 -5.12 -5.00 -5.16
CA VAL A 163 -4.39 -3.81 -4.69
C VAL A 163 -5.11 -3.22 -3.47
N VAL A 164 -4.39 -3.00 -2.38
CA VAL A 164 -4.97 -2.41 -1.16
C VAL A 164 -5.24 -0.92 -1.34
N ASP A 165 -4.30 -0.18 -1.93
CA ASP A 165 -4.48 1.26 -2.22
C ASP A 165 -4.04 1.53 -3.66
N PRO A 166 -5.00 1.72 -4.58
CA PRO A 166 -4.70 2.01 -5.98
C PRO A 166 -4.10 3.40 -6.20
N THR A 167 -4.15 4.29 -5.20
CA THR A 167 -3.54 5.63 -5.30
C THR A 167 -2.04 5.57 -5.03
N GLU A 168 -1.63 4.81 -4.01
CA GLU A 168 -0.22 4.61 -3.67
C GLU A 168 0.45 3.66 -4.68
N ASP A 169 -0.20 2.55 -4.99
CA ASP A 169 0.30 1.53 -5.92
C ASP A 169 -0.23 1.71 -7.36
N TYR A 170 -0.38 2.97 -7.80
CA TYR A 170 -0.92 3.31 -9.11
C TYR A 170 -0.18 2.65 -10.27
N ASN A 171 1.15 2.49 -10.18
CA ASN A 171 1.93 1.82 -11.20
C ASN A 171 1.55 0.34 -11.36
N ALA A 172 1.16 -0.34 -10.26
CA ALA A 172 0.69 -1.72 -10.33
C ALA A 172 -0.61 -1.84 -11.13
N VAL A 173 -1.55 -0.92 -10.89
CA VAL A 173 -2.82 -0.83 -11.61
C VAL A 173 -2.59 -0.58 -13.09
N LEU A 174 -1.74 0.40 -13.45
CA LEU A 174 -1.42 0.70 -14.85
C LEU A 174 -0.79 -0.48 -15.58
N GLU A 175 0.14 -1.17 -14.94
CA GLU A 175 0.81 -2.33 -15.55
C GLU A 175 -0.14 -3.51 -15.74
N ALA A 176 -0.99 -3.80 -14.74
CA ALA A 176 -2.00 -4.85 -14.84
C ALA A 176 -3.00 -4.55 -15.96
N LYS A 177 -3.52 -3.33 -16.02
CA LYS A 177 -4.46 -2.89 -17.06
C LYS A 177 -3.84 -2.96 -18.47
N LYS A 178 -2.56 -2.60 -18.62
CA LYS A 178 -1.84 -2.69 -19.89
C LYS A 178 -1.72 -4.13 -20.40
N LEU A 179 -1.67 -5.10 -19.49
CA LEU A 179 -1.59 -6.53 -19.83
C LEU A 179 -2.97 -7.21 -19.88
N GLY A 180 -4.06 -6.49 -19.63
CA GLY A 180 -5.41 -7.05 -19.61
C GLY A 180 -5.66 -7.97 -18.41
N ILE A 181 -4.90 -7.80 -17.30
CA ILE A 181 -5.09 -8.56 -16.07
C ILE A 181 -6.16 -7.88 -15.24
N PRO A 182 -7.21 -8.57 -14.79
CA PRO A 182 -8.26 -8.02 -13.95
C PRO A 182 -7.69 -7.48 -12.64
N VAL A 183 -8.08 -6.24 -12.32
CA VAL A 183 -7.63 -5.51 -11.13
C VAL A 183 -8.77 -5.46 -10.11
N PHE A 184 -8.52 -6.04 -8.96
CA PHE A 184 -9.33 -5.93 -7.75
C PHE A 184 -8.69 -4.91 -6.83
N ALA A 185 -9.46 -4.02 -6.23
CA ALA A 185 -8.87 -3.07 -5.29
C ALA A 185 -9.85 -2.60 -4.22
N ILE A 186 -9.32 -2.23 -3.06
CA ILE A 186 -10.05 -1.43 -2.07
C ILE A 186 -10.06 0.01 -2.60
N THR A 187 -11.25 0.58 -2.78
CA THR A 187 -11.42 1.93 -3.33
C THR A 187 -11.93 2.86 -2.24
N ASP A 188 -11.04 3.63 -1.64
CA ASP A 188 -11.44 4.70 -0.74
C ASP A 188 -11.91 5.94 -1.55
N THR A 189 -12.40 6.95 -0.90
CA THR A 189 -12.98 8.16 -1.49
C THR A 189 -12.02 9.02 -2.33
N ASN A 190 -10.71 8.77 -2.27
CA ASN A 190 -9.66 9.42 -3.06
C ASN A 190 -9.27 8.65 -4.33
N ALA A 191 -9.70 7.39 -4.47
CA ALA A 191 -9.36 6.53 -5.59
C ALA A 191 -10.11 6.88 -6.88
N ASP A 192 -9.56 6.48 -8.03
CA ASP A 192 -10.25 6.54 -9.33
C ASP A 192 -10.87 5.17 -9.65
N PRO A 193 -12.21 5.01 -9.59
CA PRO A 193 -12.87 3.74 -9.83
C PRO A 193 -12.78 3.27 -11.29
N ASP A 194 -12.59 4.16 -12.27
CA ASP A 194 -12.56 3.80 -13.70
C ASP A 194 -11.31 2.99 -14.07
N MET A 195 -10.30 3.03 -13.21
CA MET A 195 -9.05 2.28 -13.41
C MET A 195 -9.11 0.85 -12.86
N ILE A 196 -10.21 0.47 -12.21
CA ILE A 196 -10.33 -0.77 -11.44
C ILE A 196 -11.52 -1.56 -11.97
N ASP A 197 -11.32 -2.86 -12.23
CA ASP A 197 -12.38 -3.72 -12.76
C ASP A 197 -13.35 -4.16 -11.64
N TYR A 198 -12.81 -4.49 -10.47
CA TYR A 198 -13.57 -4.90 -9.29
C TYR A 198 -13.18 -4.04 -8.08
N GLY A 199 -13.74 -2.82 -8.03
CA GLY A 199 -13.51 -1.90 -6.93
C GLY A 199 -14.45 -2.17 -5.76
N ILE A 200 -13.90 -2.33 -4.56
CA ILE A 200 -14.63 -2.52 -3.32
C ILE A 200 -14.57 -1.21 -2.52
N PRO A 201 -15.64 -0.43 -2.43
CA PRO A 201 -15.63 0.82 -1.68
C PRO A 201 -15.44 0.55 -0.18
N ALA A 202 -14.26 0.89 0.35
CA ALA A 202 -13.93 0.66 1.76
C ALA A 202 -12.72 1.49 2.20
N ASN A 203 -12.52 1.59 3.51
CA ASN A 203 -11.40 2.29 4.13
C ASN A 203 -10.08 1.54 3.90
N ASP A 204 -9.09 2.21 3.34
CA ASP A 204 -7.75 1.68 3.06
C ASP A 204 -6.67 2.14 4.05
N ASP A 205 -7.03 2.91 5.10
CA ASP A 205 -6.11 3.38 6.14
C ASP A 205 -6.23 2.59 7.46
N ALA A 206 -7.42 2.08 7.78
CA ALA A 206 -7.66 1.36 9.02
C ALA A 206 -7.20 -0.10 8.94
N ILE A 207 -6.27 -0.51 9.81
CA ILE A 207 -5.75 -1.90 9.87
C ILE A 207 -6.86 -2.94 9.91
N ARG A 208 -7.93 -2.70 10.68
CA ARG A 208 -9.07 -3.64 10.79
C ARG A 208 -9.86 -3.75 9.48
N SER A 209 -10.07 -2.62 8.79
CA SER A 209 -10.76 -2.58 7.49
C SER A 209 -9.94 -3.29 6.41
N ILE A 210 -8.64 -2.99 6.32
CA ILE A 210 -7.74 -3.67 5.40
C ILE A 210 -7.76 -5.18 5.66
N LYS A 211 -7.65 -5.58 6.94
CA LYS A 211 -7.63 -7.00 7.31
C LYS A 211 -8.88 -7.74 6.84
N ILE A 212 -10.07 -7.23 7.12
CA ILE A 212 -11.30 -7.92 6.70
C ILE A 212 -11.40 -8.01 5.18
N MET A 213 -11.05 -6.94 4.43
CA MET A 213 -11.14 -6.93 2.97
C MET A 213 -10.13 -7.89 2.32
N VAL A 214 -8.88 -7.85 2.76
CA VAL A 214 -7.84 -8.76 2.25
C VAL A 214 -8.15 -10.21 2.61
N SER A 215 -8.62 -10.46 3.85
CA SER A 215 -9.00 -11.81 4.30
C SER A 215 -10.17 -12.37 3.52
N LEU A 216 -11.21 -11.56 3.19
CA LEU A 216 -12.33 -12.00 2.37
C LEU A 216 -11.89 -12.38 0.96
N MET A 217 -10.98 -11.61 0.35
CA MET A 217 -10.44 -11.96 -0.96
C MET A 217 -9.54 -13.21 -0.90
N ALA A 218 -8.81 -13.41 0.19
CA ALA A 218 -8.06 -14.63 0.44
C ALA A 218 -9.00 -15.83 0.69
N ASP A 219 -10.11 -15.62 1.40
CA ASP A 219 -11.14 -16.64 1.61
C ASP A 219 -11.76 -17.12 0.29
N ALA A 220 -11.99 -16.23 -0.68
CA ALA A 220 -12.47 -16.62 -2.02
C ALA A 220 -11.50 -17.59 -2.71
N ILE A 221 -10.20 -17.40 -2.55
CA ILE A 221 -9.16 -18.28 -3.11
C ILE A 221 -9.13 -19.62 -2.35
N VAL A 222 -9.22 -19.56 -1.02
CA VAL A 222 -9.19 -20.73 -0.13
C VAL A 222 -10.44 -21.58 -0.33
N GLU A 223 -11.63 -20.97 -0.50
CA GLU A 223 -12.88 -21.66 -0.78
C GLU A 223 -12.81 -22.46 -2.07
N ALA A 224 -12.30 -21.84 -3.15
CA ALA A 224 -12.10 -22.53 -4.44
C ALA A 224 -11.17 -23.76 -4.33
N LYS A 225 -10.27 -23.77 -3.32
CA LYS A 225 -9.37 -24.89 -3.03
C LYS A 225 -9.91 -25.86 -1.98
N GLY A 226 -11.11 -25.61 -1.44
CA GLY A 226 -11.75 -26.45 -0.40
C GLY A 226 -11.13 -26.30 0.98
N GLY A 227 -10.50 -25.16 1.30
CA GLY A 227 -9.89 -24.89 2.59
C GLY A 227 -10.85 -24.26 3.61
N ILE A 228 -10.32 -23.93 4.80
CA ILE A 228 -11.08 -23.34 5.92
C ILE A 228 -11.16 -21.83 5.74
N LEU A 229 -12.37 -21.27 5.78
CA LEU A 229 -12.66 -19.85 5.67
C LEU A 229 -12.47 -19.15 7.02
N THR A 230 -12.00 -17.89 6.97
CA THR A 230 -11.76 -17.09 8.18
C THR A 230 -12.88 -16.10 8.47
N TYR A 231 -13.38 -15.42 7.46
CA TYR A 231 -14.40 -14.37 7.58
C TYR A 231 -15.64 -14.60 6.71
N ALA A 232 -15.44 -15.20 5.54
CA ALA A 232 -16.53 -15.44 4.61
C ALA A 232 -17.51 -16.48 5.15
N HIS A 233 -18.81 -16.26 4.92
CA HIS A 233 -19.89 -17.18 5.26
C HIS A 233 -19.93 -17.67 6.72
N GLN A 234 -19.27 -16.96 7.64
CA GLN A 234 -19.47 -17.23 9.06
C GLN A 234 -20.93 -16.98 9.41
N GLU A 235 -21.53 -17.90 10.18
CA GLU A 235 -22.93 -17.82 10.59
C GLU A 235 -23.25 -16.40 11.05
N GLN A 236 -24.13 -15.76 10.29
CA GLN A 236 -24.61 -14.43 10.62
C GLN A 236 -25.44 -14.62 11.88
N ASP A 237 -24.96 -14.10 13.00
CA ASP A 237 -25.82 -13.91 14.16
C ASP A 237 -27.11 -13.28 13.64
N LEU A 238 -28.25 -13.92 13.90
CA LEU A 238 -29.60 -13.52 13.53
C LEU A 238 -30.04 -12.19 14.17
N GLU A 239 -29.09 -11.31 14.42
CA GLU A 239 -29.30 -9.98 14.94
C GLU A 239 -29.69 -9.01 13.82
N LYS A 240 -30.72 -8.21 14.13
CA LYS A 240 -31.38 -7.18 13.34
C LYS A 240 -30.47 -6.58 12.25
N ASP A 241 -30.97 -6.56 11.03
CA ASP A 241 -30.34 -5.85 9.91
C ASP A 241 -30.03 -4.40 10.32
N ILE A 242 -28.76 -4.08 10.40
CA ILE A 242 -28.29 -2.73 10.67
C ILE A 242 -28.50 -1.91 9.39
N THR A 243 -29.22 -0.78 9.53
CA THR A 243 -29.43 0.15 8.42
C THR A 243 -28.33 1.21 8.36
N MET A 244 -28.20 1.88 7.21
CA MET A 244 -27.26 3.03 7.10
C MET A 244 -27.59 4.17 8.08
N SER A 245 -28.84 4.29 8.55
CA SER A 245 -29.23 5.21 9.61
C SER A 245 -28.56 4.87 10.94
N ASP A 246 -28.51 3.59 11.28
CA ASP A 246 -27.84 3.10 12.50
C ASP A 246 -26.33 3.32 12.44
N VAL A 247 -25.74 3.20 11.23
CA VAL A 247 -24.32 3.52 11.01
C VAL A 247 -24.03 4.98 11.38
N ILE A 248 -24.88 5.92 10.95
CA ILE A 248 -24.71 7.34 11.29
C ILE A 248 -24.86 7.61 12.78
N ILE A 249 -25.81 6.95 13.45
CA ILE A 249 -26.00 7.08 14.89
C ILE A 249 -24.74 6.62 15.62
N ASN A 250 -24.19 5.48 15.22
CA ASN A 250 -22.96 4.94 15.79
C ASN A 250 -21.76 5.87 15.58
N VAL A 251 -21.58 6.38 14.36
CA VAL A 251 -20.52 7.37 14.04
C VAL A 251 -20.66 8.64 14.88
N ASN A 252 -21.89 9.15 15.09
CA ASN A 252 -22.12 10.31 15.93
C ASN A 252 -21.75 10.04 17.39
N GLN A 253 -22.14 8.89 17.93
CA GLN A 253 -21.81 8.48 19.30
C GLN A 253 -20.30 8.34 19.50
N GLN A 254 -19.60 7.69 18.57
CA GLN A 254 -18.13 7.56 18.61
C GLN A 254 -17.42 8.92 18.53
N ASN A 255 -17.91 9.83 17.71
CA ASN A 255 -17.35 11.18 17.60
C ASN A 255 -17.54 11.98 18.90
N GLU A 256 -18.72 11.93 19.53
CA GLU A 256 -18.98 12.56 20.81
C GLU A 256 -18.09 11.99 21.92
N GLU A 257 -17.93 10.67 21.95
CA GLU A 257 -17.05 10.02 22.93
C GLU A 257 -15.58 10.42 22.72
N ASN A 258 -15.11 10.47 21.48
CA ASN A 258 -13.76 10.92 21.15
C ASN A 258 -13.54 12.39 21.52
N GLU A 259 -14.53 13.26 21.32
CA GLU A 259 -14.45 14.65 21.77
C GLU A 259 -14.40 14.77 23.28
N ARG A 260 -15.24 13.98 24.00
CA ARG A 260 -15.20 13.92 25.47
C ARG A 260 -13.84 13.46 25.98
N ARG A 261 -13.29 12.39 25.43
CA ARG A 261 -11.94 11.89 25.76
C ARG A 261 -10.84 12.92 25.45
N ARG A 262 -10.98 13.67 24.35
CA ARG A 262 -10.05 14.74 23.97
C ARG A 262 -10.12 15.92 24.95
N ARG A 263 -11.32 16.33 25.38
CA ARG A 263 -11.52 17.38 26.40
C ARG A 263 -10.92 16.96 27.75
N GLN A 264 -11.20 15.74 28.20
CA GLN A 264 -10.61 15.19 29.41
C GLN A 264 -9.09 15.19 29.41
N ARG A 265 -8.46 14.69 28.32
CA ARG A 265 -7.00 14.73 28.18
C ARG A 265 -6.44 16.15 28.17
N MET A 266 -7.15 17.10 27.60
CA MET A 266 -6.73 18.52 27.64
C MET A 266 -6.84 19.13 29.05
N GLU A 267 -7.88 18.79 29.80
CA GLU A 267 -8.05 19.20 31.19
C GLU A 267 -6.98 18.57 32.08
N GLU A 268 -6.76 17.27 31.98
CA GLU A 268 -5.68 16.57 32.69
C GLU A 268 -4.31 17.19 32.42
N ARG A 269 -4.04 17.52 31.13
CA ARG A 269 -2.80 18.19 30.75
C ARG A 269 -2.69 19.58 31.36
N ARG A 270 -3.77 20.37 31.35
CA ARG A 270 -3.82 21.69 32.06
C ARG A 270 -3.52 21.55 33.52
N GLN A 271 -4.21 20.65 34.21
CA GLN A 271 -4.00 20.41 35.66
C GLN A 271 -2.56 19.95 35.95
N ARG A 272 -1.98 19.13 35.06
CA ARG A 272 -0.60 18.70 35.20
C ARG A 272 0.39 19.84 35.00
N ASP A 273 0.15 20.72 34.01
CA ASP A 273 0.98 21.89 33.76
C ASP A 273 0.88 22.91 34.90
N GLU A 274 -0.30 23.11 35.46
CA GLU A 274 -0.52 23.94 36.66
C GLU A 274 0.21 23.38 37.90
N ARG A 275 0.13 22.06 38.14
CA ARG A 275 0.85 21.42 39.28
C ARG A 275 2.36 21.45 39.11
N SER A 276 2.86 21.43 37.86
CA SER A 276 4.31 21.47 37.56
C SER A 276 4.89 22.88 37.55
N GLY A 277 4.11 23.92 37.79
CA GLY A 277 4.56 25.32 37.78
C GLY A 277 5.02 25.84 36.43
N ARG A 278 4.77 25.09 35.37
CA ARG A 278 5.06 25.52 34.00
C ARG A 278 3.96 26.44 33.50
N ARG A 279 4.28 27.70 33.29
CA ARG A 279 3.36 28.66 32.69
C ARG A 279 2.87 28.14 31.34
N PRO A 280 1.57 28.26 31.00
CA PRO A 280 1.05 27.91 29.70
C PRO A 280 1.86 28.63 28.62
N TYR A 281 2.28 27.90 27.61
CA TYR A 281 2.97 28.49 26.46
C TYR A 281 1.94 29.28 25.66
N ASP A 282 1.96 30.60 25.86
CA ASP A 282 1.07 31.54 25.18
C ASP A 282 1.45 31.60 23.70
N ARG A 283 0.65 30.98 22.85
CA ARG A 283 0.83 30.94 21.39
C ARG A 283 0.61 32.30 20.72
N ASN A 284 0.12 33.29 21.47
CA ASN A 284 -0.18 34.63 20.98
C ASN A 284 0.87 35.68 21.36
N ARG A 285 2.08 35.28 21.75
CA ARG A 285 3.16 36.27 21.81
C ARG A 285 3.49 36.67 20.39
N ASP A 286 3.09 37.89 20.11
CA ASP A 286 3.33 38.66 18.91
C ASP A 286 4.77 38.46 18.41
N ASN A 287 4.89 38.24 17.12
CA ASN A 287 6.14 37.98 16.43
C ASN A 287 7.00 39.26 16.30
N SER A 288 6.66 40.33 17.05
CA SER A 288 7.30 41.65 17.02
C SER A 288 8.62 41.75 17.82
N ASP A 289 8.85 40.81 18.77
CA ASP A 289 10.02 40.88 19.68
C ASP A 289 11.08 39.78 19.46
N ARG A 290 11.18 39.22 18.28
CA ARG A 290 12.37 38.43 17.93
C ARG A 290 13.48 39.37 17.48
N PRO A 291 14.65 39.42 18.19
CA PRO A 291 15.81 40.13 17.67
C PRO A 291 16.15 39.54 16.30
N LYS A 292 16.18 40.40 15.30
CA LYS A 292 16.63 40.04 13.95
C LYS A 292 18.05 39.47 14.09
N ARG A 293 18.17 38.15 13.89
CA ARG A 293 19.49 37.53 13.73
C ARG A 293 20.05 38.08 12.42
N ASP A 294 21.10 38.87 12.53
CA ASP A 294 21.89 39.32 11.40
C ASP A 294 22.35 38.10 10.62
N PHE A 295 21.81 37.93 9.44
CA PHE A 295 22.33 37.01 8.44
C PHE A 295 23.70 37.57 8.02
N LYS A 296 24.78 37.10 8.64
CA LYS A 296 26.12 37.29 8.09
C LYS A 296 26.08 36.72 6.67
N GLN A 297 26.29 37.63 5.71
CA GLN A 297 26.42 37.31 4.30
C GLN A 297 27.44 36.19 4.14
N TYR A 298 27.02 35.07 3.64
CA TYR A 298 27.91 33.99 3.26
C TYR A 298 28.67 34.42 2.00
N THR A 299 29.90 34.84 2.16
CA THR A 299 30.81 35.05 1.06
C THR A 299 31.35 33.70 0.60
N PRO A 300 31.11 33.27 -0.65
CA PRO A 300 31.69 32.03 -1.14
C PRO A 300 33.23 32.16 -1.22
N ARG A 301 33.93 31.14 -0.72
CA ARG A 301 35.38 31.00 -0.84
C ARG A 301 35.79 31.01 -2.32
N PRO A 302 36.84 31.71 -2.72
CA PRO A 302 37.33 31.65 -4.09
C PRO A 302 37.83 30.24 -4.42
N THR A 303 37.31 29.67 -5.50
CA THR A 303 37.87 28.46 -6.10
C THR A 303 39.16 28.82 -6.81
N GLU A 304 40.26 28.21 -6.38
CA GLU A 304 41.52 28.23 -7.11
C GLU A 304 41.31 27.66 -8.51
N LYS A 305 41.64 28.49 -9.51
CA LYS A 305 41.72 28.06 -10.91
C LYS A 305 43.02 27.28 -11.09
N THR A 306 42.94 25.98 -11.25
CA THR A 306 44.03 25.22 -11.85
C THR A 306 43.95 25.40 -13.36
N GLU A 307 44.93 26.09 -13.89
CA GLU A 307 45.23 26.15 -15.32
C GLU A 307 45.58 24.75 -15.82
N ALA A 308 44.88 24.26 -16.78
CA ALA A 308 45.24 23.08 -17.57
C ALA A 308 45.46 23.51 -19.01
N THR A 309 46.74 23.67 -19.35
CA THR A 309 47.25 23.65 -20.70
C THR A 309 47.13 22.26 -21.29
N ALA A 310 46.44 22.10 -22.40
CA ALA A 310 46.74 21.09 -23.42
C ALA A 310 46.01 21.39 -24.72
N ALA A 311 46.76 21.49 -25.77
CA ALA A 311 46.34 21.72 -27.16
C ALA A 311 45.69 20.49 -27.80
N PRO A 312 44.93 20.64 -28.88
CA PRO A 312 44.22 19.55 -29.52
C PRO A 312 45.13 18.78 -30.49
N ALA A 313 45.07 17.45 -30.47
CA ALA A 313 45.66 16.59 -31.49
C ALA A 313 44.59 16.25 -32.54
N GLU A 314 44.85 16.68 -33.77
CA GLU A 314 44.12 16.26 -34.97
C GLU A 314 44.33 14.77 -35.24
N VAL A 315 43.26 14.02 -35.38
CA VAL A 315 43.31 12.65 -35.95
C VAL A 315 42.75 12.69 -37.35
N LYS A 316 43.64 12.49 -38.31
CA LYS A 316 43.32 12.29 -39.74
C LYS A 316 42.55 11.00 -39.94
N VAL A 317 41.43 11.12 -40.62
CA VAL A 317 40.66 9.99 -41.19
C VAL A 317 41.36 9.55 -42.49
N GLU A 318 41.92 8.36 -42.53
CA GLU A 318 42.25 7.66 -43.76
C GLU A 318 41.08 6.79 -44.20
N THR A 319 40.47 7.16 -45.32
CA THR A 319 39.59 6.32 -46.13
C THR A 319 40.44 5.34 -46.92
N LYS A 320 40.25 4.05 -46.75
CA LYS A 320 40.65 3.02 -47.70
C LYS A 320 39.42 2.46 -48.39
N GLU A 321 39.28 2.82 -49.68
CA GLU A 321 38.53 2.06 -50.65
C GLU A 321 39.23 0.71 -50.86
N VAL A 322 38.47 -0.36 -50.87
CA VAL A 322 38.87 -1.63 -51.49
C VAL A 322 37.74 -2.09 -52.39
N SER A 323 38.01 -2.03 -53.65
CA SER A 323 37.33 -2.72 -54.75
C SER A 323 37.64 -4.22 -54.70
N GLU A 324 36.68 -5.06 -54.75
CA GLU A 324 36.34 -6.19 -55.63
C GLU A 324 35.23 -7.02 -54.99
#